data_7189e6ce6f4d45f22d4ace04ac5c3a38
#
_entry.id   7189e6ce6f4d45f22d4ace04ac5c3a38
#
_cell.length_a   1.000
_cell.length_b   1.000
_cell.length_c   1.000
_cell.angle_alpha   90.00
_cell.angle_beta   90.00
_cell.angle_gamma   90.00
#
_symmetry.space_group_name_H-M   'P 1'
#
loop_
_entity.id
_entity.type
_entity.pdbx_description
1 polymer ?
#
loop_
_entity_poly.entity_id
_entity_poly.type
_entity_poly.pdbx_seq_one_letter_code
_entity_poly.pdbx_strand_id
1 'polypeptide(L)'
;MRAWRERLDPGAREGVPAHVTVLFPFLREDCVDGAVHRALEEVLAAHPAFPVRFESCGRFPGVLYLAPEPDGPFRQLTRAIADRWPETPPFGGRFTDVVPHLTVAQGHEDAVLETVEAELLGGMPITALVSSVELLVHDGTRWHERASFALG
;
A
#
# COMPACT_ATOMS: atom_id res chain seq x y z
N MET A 1 -13.50 -6.38 -7.14
CA MET A 1 -12.31 -6.43 -6.29
C MET A 1 -12.63 -6.29 -4.80
N ARG A 2 -13.46 -5.31 -4.42
CA ARG A 2 -13.82 -5.09 -3.00
C ARG A 2 -14.39 -6.34 -2.33
N ALA A 3 -15.32 -7.03 -2.98
CA ALA A 3 -15.92 -8.23 -2.44
C ALA A 3 -14.90 -9.35 -2.20
N TRP A 4 -13.89 -9.48 -3.06
CA TRP A 4 -12.81 -10.44 -2.88
C TRP A 4 -11.94 -10.09 -1.68
N ARG A 5 -11.58 -8.81 -1.54
CA ARG A 5 -10.76 -8.36 -0.41
C ARG A 5 -11.47 -8.59 0.92
N GLU A 6 -12.74 -8.26 1.03
CA GLU A 6 -13.52 -8.46 2.26
C GLU A 6 -13.56 -9.93 2.68
N ARG A 7 -13.58 -10.84 1.72
CA ARG A 7 -13.64 -12.29 1.98
C ARG A 7 -12.28 -12.92 2.21
N LEU A 8 -11.24 -12.46 1.52
CA LEU A 8 -9.98 -13.18 1.38
C LEU A 8 -8.75 -12.40 1.85
N ASP A 9 -8.90 -11.14 2.22
CA ASP A 9 -7.80 -10.31 2.73
C ASP A 9 -8.05 -9.94 4.20
N PRO A 10 -7.24 -10.47 5.14
CA PRO A 10 -7.38 -10.12 6.55
C PRO A 10 -7.27 -8.61 6.82
N GLY A 11 -6.43 -7.90 6.07
CA GLY A 11 -6.28 -6.45 6.21
C GLY A 11 -7.59 -5.71 5.95
N ALA A 12 -8.37 -6.14 4.93
CA ALA A 12 -9.65 -5.54 4.63
C ALA A 12 -10.64 -5.70 5.80
N ARG A 13 -10.62 -6.86 6.47
CA ARG A 13 -11.47 -7.11 7.64
C ARG A 13 -11.08 -6.24 8.83
N GLU A 14 -9.82 -5.86 8.93
CA GLU A 14 -9.32 -4.97 9.98
C GLU A 14 -9.47 -3.49 9.63
N GLY A 15 -10.16 -3.17 8.55
CA GLY A 15 -10.50 -1.82 8.16
C GLY A 15 -9.55 -1.14 7.18
N VAL A 16 -8.58 -1.87 6.61
CA VAL A 16 -7.67 -1.30 5.61
C VAL A 16 -8.36 -1.29 4.24
N PRO A 17 -8.54 -0.11 3.61
CA PRO A 17 -9.07 -0.05 2.26
C PRO A 17 -8.08 -0.61 1.23
N ALA A 18 -8.52 -0.77 -0.02
CA ALA A 18 -7.62 -1.14 -1.10
C ALA A 18 -6.51 -0.11 -1.22
N HIS A 19 -5.26 -0.55 -1.21
CA HIS A 19 -4.11 0.36 -1.15
C HIS A 19 -2.85 -0.28 -1.71
N VAL A 20 -1.91 0.57 -2.06
CA VAL A 20 -0.51 0.20 -2.26
C VAL A 20 0.26 0.76 -1.07
N THR A 21 0.97 -0.10 -0.34
CA THR A 21 1.78 0.33 0.80
C THR A 21 3.00 1.10 0.32
N VAL A 22 3.15 2.32 0.80
CA VAL A 22 4.36 3.12 0.56
C VAL A 22 5.47 2.71 1.52
N LEU A 23 5.16 2.60 2.81
CA LEU A 23 6.12 2.17 3.82
C LEU A 23 5.44 1.56 5.03
N PHE A 24 5.93 0.40 5.47
CA PHE A 24 5.48 -0.29 6.68
C PHE A 24 6.66 -1.09 7.27
N PRO A 25 6.83 -1.11 8.58
CA PRO A 25 6.18 -0.26 9.57
C PRO A 25 6.80 1.14 9.59
N PHE A 26 5.99 2.14 9.91
CA PHE A 26 6.44 3.51 10.14
C PHE A 26 6.62 3.75 11.64
N LEU A 27 6.83 4.99 12.04
CA LEU A 27 6.99 5.38 13.44
C LEU A 27 5.76 4.95 14.27
N ARG A 28 6.01 4.64 15.55
CA ARG A 28 4.91 4.38 16.48
C ARG A 28 4.01 5.61 16.58
N GLU A 29 2.73 5.38 16.85
CA GLU A 29 1.75 6.45 16.93
C GLU A 29 2.16 7.57 17.90
N ASP A 30 2.71 7.19 19.05
CA ASP A 30 3.15 8.15 20.06
C ASP A 30 4.38 8.97 19.64
N CYS A 31 5.08 8.56 18.58
CA CYS A 31 6.20 9.28 17.99
C CYS A 31 5.78 10.20 16.84
N VAL A 32 4.54 10.11 16.37
CA VAL A 32 4.03 10.97 15.29
C VAL A 32 3.47 12.25 15.91
N ASP A 33 4.34 13.21 16.10
CA ASP A 33 4.00 14.53 16.63
C ASP A 33 3.79 15.56 15.52
N GLY A 34 3.60 16.83 15.90
CA GLY A 34 3.41 17.91 14.92
C GLY A 34 4.59 18.14 14.00
N ALA A 35 5.81 17.89 14.47
CA ALA A 35 7.01 18.02 13.65
C ALA A 35 7.08 16.94 12.58
N VAL A 36 6.76 15.69 12.94
CA VAL A 36 6.67 14.58 11.99
C VAL A 36 5.58 14.83 10.97
N HIS A 37 4.40 15.30 11.41
CA HIS A 37 3.28 15.62 10.52
C HIS A 37 3.70 16.65 9.47
N ARG A 38 4.32 17.76 9.88
CA ARG A 38 4.80 18.79 8.95
C ARG A 38 5.87 18.26 7.99
N ALA A 39 6.80 17.43 8.50
CA ALA A 39 7.82 16.82 7.65
C ALA A 39 7.22 15.89 6.60
N LEU A 40 6.20 15.10 6.96
CA LEU A 40 5.47 14.27 5.99
C LEU A 40 4.77 15.11 4.93
N GLU A 41 4.12 16.22 5.33
CA GLU A 41 3.50 17.14 4.37
C GLU A 41 4.52 17.65 3.36
N GLU A 42 5.69 18.09 3.82
CA GLU A 42 6.73 18.63 2.96
C GLU A 42 7.30 17.59 2.02
N VAL A 43 7.64 16.41 2.54
CA VAL A 43 8.21 15.32 1.74
C VAL A 43 7.24 14.90 0.66
N LEU A 44 5.97 14.68 1.01
CA LEU A 44 4.97 14.17 0.08
C LEU A 44 4.52 15.22 -0.93
N ALA A 45 4.41 16.49 -0.53
CA ALA A 45 4.06 17.58 -1.44
C ALA A 45 5.11 17.83 -2.52
N ALA A 46 6.34 17.38 -2.32
CA ALA A 46 7.41 17.47 -3.31
C ALA A 46 7.27 16.47 -4.46
N HIS A 47 6.38 15.50 -4.33
CA HIS A 47 6.12 14.50 -5.37
C HIS A 47 4.78 14.80 -6.06
N PRO A 48 4.73 14.77 -7.41
CA PRO A 48 3.48 15.04 -8.12
C PRO A 48 2.47 13.90 -7.96
N ALA A 49 1.19 14.23 -8.03
CA ALA A 49 0.15 13.23 -8.23
C ALA A 49 0.38 12.49 -9.55
N PHE A 50 0.01 11.23 -9.64
CA PHE A 50 0.30 10.43 -10.83
C PHE A 50 -0.82 9.43 -11.10
N PRO A 51 -1.06 9.12 -12.40
CA PRO A 51 -2.00 8.08 -12.77
C PRO A 51 -1.37 6.70 -12.57
N VAL A 52 -2.18 5.70 -12.28
CA VAL A 52 -1.77 4.32 -12.15
C VAL A 52 -2.77 3.40 -12.85
N ARG A 53 -2.26 2.32 -13.45
CA ARG A 53 -3.06 1.26 -14.04
C ARG A 53 -2.69 -0.06 -13.41
N PHE A 54 -3.71 -0.90 -13.21
CA PHE A 54 -3.53 -2.28 -12.77
C PHE A 54 -4.01 -3.17 -13.91
N GLU A 55 -3.10 -3.77 -14.64
CA GLU A 55 -3.39 -4.61 -15.82
C GLU A 55 -3.05 -6.07 -15.58
N SER A 56 -2.24 -6.37 -14.58
CA SER A 56 -1.76 -7.72 -14.32
C SER A 56 -1.78 -8.03 -12.83
N CYS A 57 -1.78 -9.33 -12.54
CA CYS A 57 -1.65 -9.84 -11.19
C CYS A 57 -0.24 -10.39 -10.98
N GLY A 58 0.17 -10.43 -9.72
CA GLY A 58 1.39 -11.09 -9.28
C GLY A 58 1.14 -11.94 -8.04
N ARG A 59 2.13 -12.72 -7.68
CA ARG A 59 2.06 -13.65 -6.55
C ARG A 59 3.25 -13.54 -5.64
N PHE A 60 2.96 -13.50 -4.33
CA PHE A 60 3.91 -13.93 -3.30
C PHE A 60 3.37 -15.23 -2.71
N PRO A 61 4.15 -15.99 -1.92
CA PRO A 61 3.61 -17.20 -1.28
C PRO A 61 2.32 -16.91 -0.51
N GLY A 62 1.21 -17.53 -0.93
CA GLY A 62 -0.10 -17.36 -0.33
C GLY A 62 -0.78 -16.01 -0.56
N VAL A 63 -0.26 -15.17 -1.46
CA VAL A 63 -0.76 -13.81 -1.71
C VAL A 63 -1.00 -13.57 -3.19
N LEU A 64 -2.18 -13.07 -3.52
CA LEU A 64 -2.51 -12.56 -4.84
C LEU A 64 -2.58 -11.04 -4.77
N TYR A 65 -1.87 -10.36 -5.66
CA TYR A 65 -1.89 -8.90 -5.71
C TYR A 65 -2.05 -8.37 -7.13
N LEU A 66 -2.51 -7.12 -7.23
CA LEU A 66 -2.49 -6.36 -8.48
C LEU A 66 -1.18 -5.59 -8.57
N ALA A 67 -0.54 -5.66 -9.73
CA ALA A 67 0.71 -4.96 -10.00
C ALA A 67 0.43 -3.55 -10.56
N PRO A 68 0.86 -2.49 -9.87
CA PRO A 68 0.66 -1.13 -10.37
C PRO A 68 1.63 -0.80 -11.51
N GLU A 69 1.14 -0.05 -12.49
CA GLU A 69 1.96 0.51 -13.55
C GLU A 69 1.66 2.00 -13.77
N PRO A 70 2.67 2.86 -13.73
CA PRO A 70 4.07 2.59 -13.42
C PRO A 70 4.29 2.35 -11.93
N ASP A 71 5.28 1.56 -11.54
CA ASP A 71 5.62 1.34 -10.14
C ASP A 71 6.67 2.35 -9.60
N GLY A 72 7.38 3.02 -10.51
CA GLY A 72 8.43 3.96 -10.16
C GLY A 72 8.01 5.06 -9.18
N PRO A 73 6.88 5.74 -9.38
CA PRO A 73 6.43 6.76 -8.44
C PRO A 73 6.21 6.24 -7.02
N PHE A 74 5.70 5.01 -6.87
CA PHE A 74 5.56 4.39 -5.54
C PHE A 74 6.92 4.14 -4.90
N ARG A 75 7.88 3.65 -5.67
CA ARG A 75 9.25 3.41 -5.17
C ARG A 75 9.94 4.70 -4.76
N GLN A 76 9.69 5.79 -5.48
CA GLN A 76 10.21 7.11 -5.15
C GLN A 76 9.63 7.62 -3.83
N LEU A 77 8.35 7.46 -3.59
CA LEU A 77 7.71 7.82 -2.33
C LEU A 77 8.30 7.01 -1.15
N THR A 78 8.46 5.71 -1.33
CA THR A 78 9.07 4.84 -0.32
C THR A 78 10.48 5.29 0.02
N ARG A 79 11.29 5.58 -1.00
CA ARG A 79 12.66 6.05 -0.82
C ARG A 79 12.72 7.38 -0.09
N ALA A 80 11.87 8.33 -0.47
CA ALA A 80 11.83 9.65 0.14
C ALA A 80 11.51 9.58 1.64
N ILE A 81 10.55 8.74 2.01
CA ILE A 81 10.18 8.56 3.42
C ILE A 81 11.29 7.81 4.17
N ALA A 82 11.82 6.73 3.60
CA ALA A 82 12.89 5.96 4.24
C ALA A 82 14.17 6.80 4.42
N ASP A 83 14.49 7.67 3.48
CA ASP A 83 15.65 8.56 3.59
C ASP A 83 15.46 9.62 4.69
N ARG A 84 14.23 10.11 4.87
CA ARG A 84 13.92 11.09 5.90
C ARG A 84 13.86 10.46 7.30
N TRP A 85 13.41 9.20 7.39
CA TRP A 85 13.36 8.43 8.63
C TRP A 85 14.10 7.11 8.47
N PRO A 86 15.46 7.15 8.55
CA PRO A 86 16.29 5.94 8.36
C PRO A 86 16.01 4.84 9.39
N GLU A 87 15.43 5.20 10.53
CA GLU A 87 15.02 4.26 11.58
C GLU A 87 13.82 3.40 11.18
N THR A 88 13.14 3.72 10.07
CA THR A 88 11.97 2.97 9.58
C THR A 88 12.21 2.40 8.18
N PRO A 89 13.16 1.46 8.01
CA PRO A 89 13.34 0.84 6.71
C PRO A 89 12.11 0.03 6.32
N PRO A 90 11.74 -0.03 5.03
CA PRO A 90 10.58 -0.82 4.58
C PRO A 90 10.67 -2.26 5.05
N PHE A 91 9.60 -2.77 5.64
CA PHE A 91 9.49 -4.13 6.18
C PHE A 91 10.64 -4.51 7.13
N GLY A 92 11.14 -3.54 7.91
CA GLY A 92 12.24 -3.74 8.84
C GLY A 92 13.57 -4.10 8.19
N GLY A 93 13.74 -3.81 6.90
CA GLY A 93 14.94 -4.13 6.15
C GLY A 93 15.04 -5.60 5.71
N ARG A 94 13.96 -6.38 5.83
CA ARG A 94 13.95 -7.81 5.50
C ARG A 94 14.16 -8.12 4.02
N PHE A 95 13.77 -7.20 3.13
CA PHE A 95 13.78 -7.43 1.70
C PHE A 95 14.74 -6.46 1.03
N THR A 96 15.54 -6.96 0.08
CA THR A 96 16.44 -6.12 -0.73
C THR A 96 15.69 -5.32 -1.79
N ASP A 97 14.55 -5.85 -2.24
CA ASP A 97 13.66 -5.15 -3.17
C ASP A 97 12.23 -5.20 -2.62
N VAL A 98 11.61 -4.02 -2.58
CA VAL A 98 10.23 -3.86 -2.13
C VAL A 98 9.37 -3.62 -3.35
N VAL A 99 8.57 -4.62 -3.72
CA VAL A 99 7.71 -4.56 -4.91
C VAL A 99 6.39 -3.88 -4.55
N PRO A 100 6.05 -2.74 -5.18
CA PRO A 100 4.74 -2.13 -4.99
C PRO A 100 3.62 -3.09 -5.41
N HIS A 101 2.61 -3.23 -4.55
CA HIS A 101 1.51 -4.17 -4.80
C HIS A 101 0.24 -3.75 -4.07
N LEU A 102 -0.91 -4.15 -4.65
CA LEU A 102 -2.21 -4.01 -4.02
C LEU A 102 -2.75 -5.41 -3.74
N THR A 103 -2.75 -5.81 -2.47
CA THR A 103 -3.20 -7.15 -2.06
C THR A 103 -4.70 -7.32 -2.25
N VAL A 104 -5.08 -8.43 -2.89
CA VAL A 104 -6.48 -8.84 -3.07
C VAL A 104 -6.84 -9.99 -2.14
N ALA A 105 -5.95 -10.97 -2.01
CA ALA A 105 -6.16 -12.17 -1.20
C ALA A 105 -4.86 -12.59 -0.53
N GLN A 106 -4.95 -13.04 0.72
CA GLN A 106 -3.80 -13.45 1.51
C GLN A 106 -4.16 -14.63 2.40
N GLY A 107 -3.23 -15.60 2.50
CA GLY A 107 -3.39 -16.76 3.36
C GLY A 107 -4.25 -17.87 2.76
N HIS A 108 -4.32 -17.97 1.44
CA HIS A 108 -5.14 -18.96 0.73
C HIS A 108 -4.29 -19.87 -0.16
N GLU A 109 -4.87 -21.03 -0.50
CA GLU A 109 -4.24 -22.00 -1.39
C GLU A 109 -4.22 -21.47 -2.84
N ASP A 110 -3.25 -21.96 -3.62
CA ASP A 110 -3.08 -21.55 -5.02
C ASP A 110 -4.34 -21.73 -5.87
N ALA A 111 -5.10 -22.79 -5.64
CA ALA A 111 -6.34 -23.02 -6.39
C ALA A 111 -7.37 -21.90 -6.19
N VAL A 112 -7.47 -21.37 -4.96
CA VAL A 112 -8.35 -20.24 -4.66
C VAL A 112 -7.83 -18.98 -5.35
N LEU A 113 -6.54 -18.74 -5.28
CA LEU A 113 -5.92 -17.57 -5.90
C LEU A 113 -6.07 -17.59 -7.42
N GLU A 114 -5.92 -18.74 -8.05
CA GLU A 114 -6.14 -18.90 -9.50
C GLU A 114 -7.55 -18.54 -9.92
N THR A 115 -8.55 -18.97 -9.18
CA THR A 115 -9.95 -18.66 -9.46
C THR A 115 -10.22 -17.17 -9.36
N VAL A 116 -9.71 -16.51 -8.31
CA VAL A 116 -9.87 -15.07 -8.10
C VAL A 116 -9.16 -14.29 -9.20
N GLU A 117 -7.93 -14.69 -9.54
CA GLU A 117 -7.15 -14.04 -10.60
C GLU A 117 -7.89 -14.08 -11.95
N ALA A 118 -8.42 -15.22 -12.33
CA ALA A 118 -9.15 -15.36 -13.59
C ALA A 118 -10.34 -14.39 -13.67
N GLU A 119 -11.07 -14.22 -12.58
CA GLU A 119 -12.22 -13.30 -12.55
C GLU A 119 -11.75 -11.83 -12.56
N LEU A 120 -10.68 -11.49 -11.83
CA LEU A 120 -10.14 -10.14 -11.81
C LEU A 120 -9.63 -9.69 -13.17
N LEU A 121 -8.96 -10.57 -13.90
CA LEU A 121 -8.43 -10.28 -15.23
C LEU A 121 -9.53 -9.89 -16.22
N GLY A 122 -10.74 -10.41 -16.05
CA GLY A 122 -11.90 -10.05 -16.86
C GLY A 122 -12.37 -8.61 -16.66
N GLY A 123 -12.03 -7.98 -15.54
CA GLY A 123 -12.41 -6.60 -15.23
C GLY A 123 -11.27 -5.59 -15.37
N MET A 124 -10.13 -5.99 -15.88
CA MET A 124 -8.97 -5.12 -16.04
C MET A 124 -8.91 -4.48 -17.42
N PRO A 125 -8.24 -3.30 -17.59
CA PRO A 125 -7.46 -2.62 -16.56
C PRO A 125 -8.32 -1.85 -15.56
N ILE A 126 -7.78 -1.66 -14.34
CA ILE A 126 -8.32 -0.75 -13.35
C ILE A 126 -7.39 0.47 -13.34
N THR A 127 -7.97 1.67 -13.43
CA THR A 127 -7.19 2.91 -13.45
C THR A 127 -7.57 3.80 -12.26
N ALA A 128 -6.61 4.54 -11.75
CA ALA A 128 -6.82 5.48 -10.65
C ALA A 128 -5.84 6.64 -10.75
N LEU A 129 -6.14 7.72 -10.04
CA LEU A 129 -5.22 8.82 -9.81
C LEU A 129 -4.74 8.75 -8.36
N VAL A 130 -3.44 8.67 -8.17
CA VAL A 130 -2.83 8.74 -6.84
C VAL A 130 -2.54 10.21 -6.55
N SER A 131 -3.31 10.78 -5.63
CA SER A 131 -3.23 12.22 -5.27
C SER A 131 -2.94 12.46 -3.80
N SER A 132 -2.94 11.42 -2.98
CA SER A 132 -2.66 11.53 -1.56
C SER A 132 -2.04 10.25 -1.01
N VAL A 133 -1.38 10.38 0.13
CA VAL A 133 -0.86 9.26 0.91
C VAL A 133 -1.49 9.32 2.30
N GLU A 134 -2.04 8.20 2.74
CA GLU A 134 -2.73 8.12 4.03
C GLU A 134 -1.82 7.50 5.08
N LEU A 135 -1.81 8.08 6.27
CA LEU A 135 -1.17 7.50 7.44
C LEU A 135 -2.20 6.73 8.23
N LEU A 136 -2.00 5.41 8.34
CA LEU A 136 -2.86 4.54 9.12
C LEU A 136 -2.18 4.12 10.40
N VAL A 137 -2.95 3.98 11.47
CA VAL A 137 -2.49 3.47 12.76
C VAL A 137 -3.40 2.35 13.23
N HIS A 138 -2.83 1.38 13.94
CA HIS A 138 -3.58 0.25 14.51
C HIS A 138 -3.82 0.49 16.00
N ASP A 139 -5.07 0.34 16.44
CA ASP A 139 -5.47 0.59 17.82
C ASP A 139 -5.43 -0.65 18.72
N GLY A 140 -4.90 -1.77 18.21
CA GLY A 140 -4.91 -3.07 18.84
C GLY A 140 -5.99 -4.01 18.31
N THR A 141 -6.98 -3.48 17.58
CA THR A 141 -8.10 -4.23 16.99
C THR A 141 -8.24 -3.95 15.50
N ARG A 142 -8.19 -2.67 15.13
CA ARG A 142 -8.44 -2.21 13.76
C ARG A 142 -7.45 -1.14 13.35
N TRP A 143 -7.31 -0.96 12.03
CA TRP A 143 -6.60 0.15 11.42
C TRP A 143 -7.52 1.35 11.28
N HIS A 144 -6.98 2.53 11.54
CA HIS A 144 -7.67 3.80 11.39
C HIS A 144 -6.83 4.80 10.61
N GLU A 145 -7.46 5.61 9.80
CA GLU A 145 -6.80 6.73 9.16
C GLU A 145 -6.51 7.80 10.21
N ARG A 146 -5.24 8.16 10.35
CA ARG A 146 -4.81 9.22 11.23
C ARG A 146 -4.67 10.55 10.52
N ALA A 147 -4.15 10.55 9.31
CA ALA A 147 -3.91 11.75 8.51
C ALA A 147 -3.84 11.43 7.03
N SER A 148 -4.14 12.42 6.22
CA SER A 148 -4.03 12.37 4.77
C SER A 148 -3.09 13.48 4.31
N PHE A 149 -2.16 13.14 3.39
CA PHE A 149 -1.17 14.08 2.89
C PHE A 149 -1.30 14.19 1.38
N ALA A 150 -1.54 15.40 0.89
CA ALA A 150 -1.66 15.63 -0.54
C ALA A 150 -0.30 15.55 -1.24
N LEU A 151 -0.29 14.93 -2.42
CA LEU A 151 0.83 15.05 -3.35
C LEU A 151 0.75 16.38 -4.09
N GLY A 152 1.90 16.86 -4.57
CA GLY A 152 2.00 18.15 -5.26
C GLY A 152 1.44 18.21 -6.68
#